data_af8a8eeeb8556215f4cb90dad5aafd26
#
_entry.id   af8a8eeeb8556215f4cb90dad5aafd26
#
_cell.length_a   1.000
_cell.length_b   1.000
_cell.length_c   1.000
_cell.angle_alpha   90.00
_cell.angle_beta   90.00
_cell.angle_gamma   90.00
#
_symmetry.space_group_name_H-M   'P 1'
#
loop_
_entity.id
_entity.type
_entity.pdbx_description
1 polymer ?
#
loop_
_entity_poly.entity_id
_entity_poly.type
_entity_poly.pdbx_seq_one_letter_code
_entity_poly.pdbx_strand_id
1 'polypeptide(L)'
;MPIPTQTHFSTHRHDRLAIGRVALGMLLIAGAGLSLLFIPVSAQQLLEPGQLVYHEDGFRRLSLALTPARLLGLRLCVGAATLLGLGGWLALRAPASGRIGAQLMRAGRRLRHRWQRLPGAVQAGALLLLALVLAARLYNLVAYPLSTDEIASFDYFVRQGPRVILSYYPIPNNHLLYNLLASPLRLTGLPPLLVMRLPTWVLGSGSLALTLALLGRTAGFRRALVATALVGLAPLQVYYGAVGRGYGLQLGMIQLGFFAVLELLRPHSSYRQLAWTALILSSTAGLLLVPSYAYPLTALLLGLALGICRSRAWPALGSLVLAGAAIGLLTLLLYSAVGAVSGWEQLLANRYVASRTAAQFWPGFRPRLYEVAAELIAPSVRLSGPLWLGAALLGAVLGGRLPTGARRRAALLAWLLLGLPIGLLAAQRVFPLARGLLYVPWAGAVWVLLAMPRYRSTGRARQWATLLTLGGVLGLGLFRLCRNEPHLRGARRETQLVQQAYDWLRRAAPGPIPYSVGMQAPIHELFFAHYLLLAEPHPAFRLVSYRTRQPASGFDFIILTNGAATTARRLPPLYMACYSDALVTIYSQPGPHPVPTP
;
A
#
# COMPACT_ATOMS: atom_id res chain seq x y z
N MET A 1 35.04 30.42 18.81
CA MET A 1 33.83 29.55 18.68
C MET A 1 32.74 30.18 19.51
N PRO A 2 31.58 30.57 18.96
CA PRO A 2 30.50 31.08 19.79
C PRO A 2 29.89 29.92 20.59
N ILE A 3 29.81 30.08 21.91
CA ILE A 3 29.17 29.17 22.85
C ILE A 3 27.70 29.00 22.41
N PRO A 4 27.19 27.78 22.28
CA PRO A 4 25.78 27.59 21.89
C PRO A 4 24.90 28.22 22.96
N THR A 5 24.15 29.23 22.56
CA THR A 5 23.26 30.00 23.42
C THR A 5 22.18 29.09 24.04
N GLN A 6 21.79 29.35 25.29
CA GLN A 6 20.77 28.58 26.07
C GLN A 6 19.48 28.29 25.31
N THR A 7 19.15 29.09 24.30
CA THR A 7 17.98 28.91 23.41
C THR A 7 18.01 27.61 22.58
N HIS A 8 19.20 27.07 22.20
CA HIS A 8 19.31 25.82 21.47
C HIS A 8 19.02 24.58 22.33
N PHE A 9 19.42 24.59 23.60
CA PHE A 9 19.14 23.46 24.51
C PHE A 9 17.66 23.33 24.86
N SER A 10 16.95 24.43 25.03
CA SER A 10 15.52 24.42 25.35
C SER A 10 14.64 23.84 24.23
N THR A 11 14.97 24.11 22.97
CA THR A 11 14.19 23.60 21.82
C THR A 11 14.27 22.08 21.68
N HIS A 12 15.42 21.45 21.89
CA HIS A 12 15.58 19.99 21.79
C HIS A 12 14.94 19.22 22.95
N ARG A 13 14.90 19.81 24.15
CA ARG A 13 14.14 19.23 25.28
C ARG A 13 12.65 19.21 24.97
N HIS A 14 12.11 20.28 24.39
CA HIS A 14 10.72 20.34 23.96
C HIS A 14 10.39 19.34 22.85
N ASP A 15 11.29 19.09 21.90
CA ASP A 15 11.11 18.08 20.86
C ASP A 15 10.99 16.67 21.48
N ARG A 16 11.92 16.29 22.38
CA ARG A 16 11.89 14.97 23.06
C ARG A 16 10.63 14.77 23.87
N LEU A 17 10.17 15.78 24.60
CA LEU A 17 8.91 15.72 25.33
C LEU A 17 7.71 15.57 24.41
N ALA A 18 7.70 16.23 23.25
CA ALA A 18 6.62 16.09 22.28
C ALA A 18 6.62 14.67 21.64
N ILE A 19 7.78 14.15 21.25
CA ILE A 19 7.93 12.79 20.74
C ILE A 19 7.46 11.77 21.77
N GLY A 20 7.94 11.88 23.03
CA GLY A 20 7.55 11.00 24.12
C GLY A 20 6.03 10.96 24.35
N ARG A 21 5.38 12.12 24.31
CA ARG A 21 3.91 12.19 24.47
C ARG A 21 3.13 11.56 23.34
N VAL A 22 3.56 11.82 22.09
CA VAL A 22 2.93 11.19 20.92
C VAL A 22 3.10 9.69 20.99
N ALA A 23 4.30 9.21 21.31
CA ALA A 23 4.58 7.78 21.47
C ALA A 23 3.74 7.14 22.57
N LEU A 24 3.67 7.75 23.76
CA LEU A 24 2.91 7.24 24.90
C LEU A 24 1.39 7.29 24.66
N GLY A 25 0.90 8.37 24.03
CA GLY A 25 -0.50 8.47 23.66
C GLY A 25 -0.91 7.40 22.63
N MET A 26 -0.06 7.17 21.62
CA MET A 26 -0.29 6.09 20.65
C MET A 26 -0.15 4.71 21.29
N LEU A 27 0.82 4.52 22.20
CA LEU A 27 1.00 3.28 22.93
C LEU A 27 -0.25 2.96 23.78
N LEU A 28 -0.82 3.97 24.43
CA LEU A 28 -2.08 3.83 25.17
C LEU A 28 -3.24 3.43 24.24
N ILE A 29 -3.43 4.13 23.15
CA ILE A 29 -4.53 3.85 22.19
C ILE A 29 -4.36 2.46 21.58
N ALA A 30 -3.17 2.13 21.09
CA ALA A 30 -2.90 0.84 20.47
C ALA A 30 -2.97 -0.30 21.50
N GLY A 31 -2.36 -0.12 22.67
CA GLY A 31 -2.39 -1.10 23.76
C GLY A 31 -3.81 -1.37 24.25
N ALA A 32 -4.59 -0.31 24.52
CA ALA A 32 -5.99 -0.45 24.95
C ALA A 32 -6.85 -1.15 23.88
N GLY A 33 -6.72 -0.74 22.61
CA GLY A 33 -7.43 -1.38 21.49
C GLY A 33 -7.09 -2.87 21.34
N LEU A 34 -5.80 -3.23 21.41
CA LEU A 34 -5.37 -4.63 21.39
C LEU A 34 -5.81 -5.39 22.64
N SER A 35 -5.77 -4.76 23.84
CA SER A 35 -6.24 -5.37 25.07
C SER A 35 -7.72 -5.74 24.99
N LEU A 36 -8.57 -4.84 24.48
CA LEU A 36 -10.00 -5.12 24.26
C LEU A 36 -10.23 -6.27 23.28
N LEU A 37 -9.37 -6.42 22.25
CA LEU A 37 -9.51 -7.45 21.24
C LEU A 37 -8.98 -8.82 21.68
N PHE A 38 -7.93 -8.89 22.52
CA PHE A 38 -7.19 -10.14 22.76
C PHE A 38 -7.19 -10.64 24.19
N ILE A 39 -7.48 -9.81 25.21
CA ILE A 39 -7.55 -10.27 26.60
C ILE A 39 -8.75 -11.19 26.84
N PRO A 40 -9.98 -10.86 26.38
CA PRO A 40 -11.17 -11.65 26.70
C PRO A 40 -11.34 -12.91 25.84
N VAL A 41 -10.44 -13.17 24.89
CA VAL A 41 -10.64 -14.20 23.86
C VAL A 41 -9.88 -15.49 24.17
N SER A 42 -10.53 -16.63 24.01
CA SER A 42 -9.89 -17.95 24.17
C SER A 42 -8.94 -18.27 23.02
N ALA A 43 -8.00 -19.20 23.26
CA ALA A 43 -7.13 -19.70 22.20
C ALA A 43 -7.93 -20.35 21.06
N GLN A 44 -9.00 -21.07 21.37
CA GLN A 44 -9.88 -21.70 20.38
C GLN A 44 -10.49 -20.68 19.44
N GLN A 45 -11.04 -19.58 19.95
CA GLN A 45 -11.61 -18.50 19.14
C GLN A 45 -10.59 -17.79 18.23
N LEU A 46 -9.30 -17.82 18.60
CA LEU A 46 -8.21 -17.30 17.74
C LEU A 46 -7.77 -18.29 16.67
N LEU A 47 -8.04 -19.59 16.86
CA LEU A 47 -7.68 -20.66 15.93
C LEU A 47 -8.76 -20.94 14.88
N GLU A 48 -10.02 -20.64 15.18
CA GLU A 48 -11.16 -20.83 14.28
C GLU A 48 -10.98 -20.25 12.87
N PRO A 49 -10.45 -19.02 12.70
CA PRO A 49 -10.21 -18.48 11.36
C PRO A 49 -9.24 -19.29 10.51
N GLY A 50 -8.32 -20.03 11.12
CA GLY A 50 -7.39 -20.92 10.43
C GLY A 50 -8.07 -22.09 9.71
N GLN A 51 -9.30 -22.43 10.09
CA GLN A 51 -10.12 -23.48 9.46
C GLN A 51 -10.79 -22.98 8.17
N LEU A 52 -10.87 -21.66 7.98
CA LEU A 52 -11.52 -21.01 6.83
C LEU A 52 -10.57 -20.85 5.63
N VAL A 53 -9.30 -21.15 5.77
CA VAL A 53 -8.32 -21.02 4.68
C VAL A 53 -8.41 -22.24 3.78
N TYR A 54 -8.69 -21.99 2.51
CA TYR A 54 -8.62 -23.01 1.48
C TYR A 54 -7.23 -23.64 1.41
N HIS A 55 -7.20 -24.98 1.35
CA HIS A 55 -5.97 -25.74 1.23
C HIS A 55 -5.48 -25.69 -0.22
N GLU A 56 -4.85 -24.60 -0.59
CA GLU A 56 -4.13 -24.54 -1.85
C GLU A 56 -2.80 -25.30 -1.78
N ASP A 57 -2.44 -25.92 -2.91
CA ASP A 57 -1.08 -26.34 -3.16
C ASP A 57 -0.16 -25.12 -3.17
N GLY A 58 0.59 -24.95 -2.10
CA GLY A 58 1.45 -23.80 -1.88
C GLY A 58 1.11 -22.99 -0.62
N PHE A 59 -0.12 -23.05 -0.15
CA PHE A 59 -0.47 -22.66 1.21
C PHE A 59 -0.40 -23.89 2.11
N ARG A 60 0.76 -24.15 2.69
CA ARG A 60 0.86 -25.12 3.79
C ARG A 60 -0.23 -24.76 4.78
N ARG A 61 -0.93 -25.79 5.37
CA ARG A 61 -1.73 -25.61 6.58
C ARG A 61 -1.00 -24.62 7.46
N LEU A 62 -1.58 -23.47 7.74
CA LEU A 62 -0.99 -22.56 8.68
C LEU A 62 -0.88 -23.34 9.98
N SER A 63 0.33 -23.79 10.30
CA SER A 63 0.61 -24.17 11.65
C SER A 63 0.51 -22.86 12.44
N LEU A 64 -0.68 -22.61 12.97
CA LEU A 64 -0.88 -21.47 13.83
C LEU A 64 0.14 -21.62 14.96
N ALA A 65 1.00 -20.61 15.08
CA ALA A 65 2.10 -20.67 16.04
C ALA A 65 1.60 -20.45 17.49
N LEU A 66 0.29 -20.32 17.67
CA LEU A 66 -0.33 -19.99 18.94
C LEU A 66 -0.18 -21.14 19.95
N THR A 67 0.53 -20.84 21.03
CA THR A 67 0.62 -21.68 22.23
C THR A 67 0.04 -20.93 23.42
N PRO A 68 -0.33 -21.61 24.54
CA PRO A 68 -0.78 -20.93 25.77
C PRO A 68 0.23 -19.89 26.27
N ALA A 69 1.53 -20.19 26.18
CA ALA A 69 2.59 -19.27 26.57
C ALA A 69 2.64 -18.03 25.67
N ARG A 70 2.48 -18.18 24.35
CA ARG A 70 2.43 -17.03 23.41
C ARG A 70 1.18 -16.18 23.62
N LEU A 71 0.02 -16.79 23.91
CA LEU A 71 -1.19 -16.05 24.22
C LEU A 71 -1.04 -15.26 25.52
N LEU A 72 -0.47 -15.86 26.56
CA LEU A 72 -0.16 -15.17 27.81
C LEU A 72 0.83 -14.02 27.56
N GLY A 73 1.91 -14.26 26.82
CA GLY A 73 2.89 -13.25 26.43
C GLY A 73 2.25 -12.08 25.68
N LEU A 74 1.33 -12.35 24.75
CA LEU A 74 0.57 -11.31 24.04
C LEU A 74 -0.26 -10.47 25.03
N ARG A 75 -1.02 -11.10 25.91
CA ARG A 75 -1.86 -10.40 26.92
C ARG A 75 -1.04 -9.53 27.86
N LEU A 76 0.10 -10.04 28.33
CA LEU A 76 1.04 -9.28 29.17
C LEU A 76 1.63 -8.09 28.40
N CYS A 77 2.04 -8.29 27.15
CA CYS A 77 2.60 -7.24 26.28
C CYS A 77 1.59 -6.11 26.05
N VAL A 78 0.35 -6.41 25.65
CA VAL A 78 -0.66 -5.39 25.37
C VAL A 78 -1.14 -4.70 26.65
N GLY A 79 -1.27 -5.44 27.77
CA GLY A 79 -1.58 -4.88 29.08
C GLY A 79 -0.48 -3.94 29.58
N ALA A 80 0.77 -4.36 29.53
CA ALA A 80 1.93 -3.54 29.88
C ALA A 80 2.01 -2.27 29.02
N ALA A 81 1.80 -2.39 27.69
CA ALA A 81 1.78 -1.25 26.78
C ALA A 81 0.68 -0.25 27.15
N THR A 82 -0.51 -0.74 27.53
CA THR A 82 -1.63 0.11 27.98
C THR A 82 -1.28 0.85 29.27
N LEU A 83 -0.74 0.14 30.27
CA LEU A 83 -0.36 0.73 31.56
C LEU A 83 0.79 1.74 31.43
N LEU A 84 1.83 1.38 30.66
CA LEU A 84 2.96 2.29 30.38
C LEU A 84 2.50 3.53 29.60
N GLY A 85 1.61 3.33 28.61
CA GLY A 85 1.01 4.43 27.86
C GLY A 85 0.22 5.36 28.75
N LEU A 86 -0.65 4.81 29.63
CA LEU A 86 -1.46 5.58 30.57
C LEU A 86 -0.59 6.31 31.61
N GLY A 87 0.28 5.59 32.30
CA GLY A 87 1.17 6.16 33.31
C GLY A 87 2.07 7.25 32.75
N GLY A 88 2.70 6.99 31.61
CA GLY A 88 3.54 7.97 30.94
C GLY A 88 2.76 9.18 30.41
N TRP A 89 1.56 8.97 29.85
CA TRP A 89 0.69 10.05 29.42
C TRP A 89 0.21 10.93 30.56
N LEU A 90 -0.12 10.32 31.71
CA LEU A 90 -0.46 11.03 32.94
C LEU A 90 0.73 11.81 33.52
N ALA A 91 1.92 11.19 33.56
CA ALA A 91 3.15 11.83 34.05
C ALA A 91 3.57 13.04 33.20
N LEU A 92 3.33 12.99 31.88
CA LEU A 92 3.67 14.07 30.96
C LEU A 92 2.52 15.08 30.78
N ARG A 93 1.63 15.24 31.74
CA ARG A 93 0.49 16.18 31.73
C ARG A 93 0.90 17.66 31.69
N ALA A 94 1.65 18.13 30.73
CA ALA A 94 1.89 19.55 30.52
C ALA A 94 1.26 20.02 29.19
N PRO A 95 1.04 21.33 28.94
CA PRO A 95 0.14 21.89 27.91
C PRO A 95 0.61 21.74 26.46
N ALA A 96 1.34 20.65 26.09
CA ALA A 96 1.86 20.50 24.73
C ALA A 96 0.87 19.94 23.72
N SER A 97 -0.21 19.24 24.14
CA SER A 97 -1.24 18.78 23.21
C SER A 97 -1.97 19.96 22.53
N GLY A 98 -2.20 21.05 23.24
CA GLY A 98 -2.72 22.29 22.66
C GLY A 98 -1.80 22.91 21.60
N ARG A 99 -0.48 22.70 21.68
CA ARG A 99 0.48 23.25 20.72
C ARG A 99 0.44 22.54 19.36
N ILE A 100 0.28 21.21 19.32
CA ILE A 100 0.20 20.44 18.07
C ILE A 100 -1.08 20.83 17.31
N GLY A 101 -2.23 20.87 17.98
CA GLY A 101 -3.49 21.33 17.42
C GLY A 101 -3.40 22.78 16.90
N ALA A 102 -2.80 23.67 17.69
CA ALA A 102 -2.56 25.07 17.26
C ALA A 102 -1.59 25.17 16.07
N GLN A 103 -0.56 24.28 16.00
CA GLN A 103 0.33 24.21 14.84
C GLN A 103 -0.41 23.71 13.59
N LEU A 104 -1.26 22.71 13.73
CA LEU A 104 -2.08 22.18 12.63
C LEU A 104 -3.06 23.22 12.11
N MET A 105 -3.78 23.91 13.00
CA MET A 105 -4.70 24.98 12.62
C MET A 105 -3.97 26.15 11.94
N ARG A 106 -2.79 26.54 12.43
CA ARG A 106 -1.96 27.57 11.79
C ARG A 106 -1.47 27.12 10.42
N ALA A 107 -1.09 25.86 10.26
CA ALA A 107 -0.68 25.30 8.96
C ALA A 107 -1.85 25.33 7.97
N GLY A 108 -3.04 24.91 8.39
CA GLY A 108 -4.27 24.97 7.58
C GLY A 108 -4.65 26.39 7.16
N ARG A 109 -4.64 27.35 8.11
CA ARG A 109 -4.90 28.77 7.81
C ARG A 109 -3.89 29.34 6.81
N ARG A 110 -2.60 29.05 6.97
CA ARG A 110 -1.57 29.49 6.02
C ARG A 110 -1.75 28.86 4.63
N LEU A 111 -2.16 27.60 4.57
CA LEU A 111 -2.44 26.92 3.31
C LEU A 111 -3.64 27.55 2.60
N ARG A 112 -4.76 27.75 3.32
CA ARG A 112 -5.95 28.44 2.81
C ARG A 112 -5.62 29.85 2.28
N HIS A 113 -4.87 30.65 3.04
CA HIS A 113 -4.48 31.98 2.63
C HIS A 113 -3.59 32.01 1.38
N ARG A 114 -2.67 31.01 1.25
CA ARG A 114 -1.86 30.86 0.03
C ARG A 114 -2.72 30.46 -1.16
N TRP A 115 -3.66 29.54 -0.96
CA TRP A 115 -4.62 29.16 -1.99
C TRP A 115 -5.39 30.38 -2.51
N GLN A 116 -5.94 31.19 -1.62
CA GLN A 116 -6.71 32.39 -1.98
C GLN A 116 -5.89 33.46 -2.75
N ARG A 117 -4.56 33.46 -2.58
CA ARG A 117 -3.65 34.35 -3.30
C ARG A 117 -3.19 33.83 -4.66
N LEU A 118 -3.57 32.63 -5.05
CA LEU A 118 -3.23 32.11 -6.36
C LEU A 118 -4.07 32.79 -7.44
N PRO A 119 -3.50 33.03 -8.65
CA PRO A 119 -4.30 33.45 -9.79
C PRO A 119 -5.44 32.48 -10.07
N GLY A 120 -6.63 32.99 -10.43
CA GLY A 120 -7.82 32.15 -10.66
C GLY A 120 -7.59 31.03 -11.66
N ALA A 121 -6.84 31.29 -12.73
CA ALA A 121 -6.48 30.26 -13.72
C ALA A 121 -5.65 29.11 -13.11
N VAL A 122 -4.81 29.38 -12.11
CA VAL A 122 -4.02 28.33 -11.42
C VAL A 122 -4.90 27.53 -10.47
N GLN A 123 -5.85 28.20 -9.79
CA GLN A 123 -6.85 27.51 -8.95
C GLN A 123 -7.75 26.61 -9.79
N ALA A 124 -8.28 27.14 -10.90
CA ALA A 124 -9.12 26.39 -11.83
C ALA A 124 -8.36 25.19 -12.42
N GLY A 125 -7.11 25.36 -12.85
CA GLY A 125 -6.27 24.28 -13.35
C GLY A 125 -5.99 23.19 -12.30
N ALA A 126 -5.83 23.58 -11.02
CA ALA A 126 -5.64 22.65 -9.93
C ALA A 126 -6.91 21.84 -9.62
N LEU A 127 -8.07 22.52 -9.59
CA LEU A 127 -9.37 21.86 -9.38
C LEU A 127 -9.71 20.92 -10.54
N LEU A 128 -9.48 21.36 -11.78
CA LEU A 128 -9.68 20.52 -12.97
C LEU A 128 -8.78 19.28 -12.93
N LEU A 129 -7.48 19.43 -12.60
CA LEU A 129 -6.57 18.30 -12.46
C LEU A 129 -7.06 17.33 -11.40
N LEU A 130 -7.42 17.81 -10.22
CA LEU A 130 -7.91 16.94 -9.15
C LEU A 130 -9.21 16.26 -9.55
N ALA A 131 -10.14 16.95 -10.21
CA ALA A 131 -11.38 16.37 -10.73
C ALA A 131 -11.11 15.28 -11.77
N LEU A 132 -10.20 15.51 -12.72
CA LEU A 132 -9.81 14.51 -13.72
C LEU A 132 -9.18 13.26 -13.09
N VAL A 133 -8.29 13.44 -12.11
CA VAL A 133 -7.68 12.30 -11.41
C VAL A 133 -8.72 11.54 -10.58
N LEU A 134 -9.63 12.26 -9.91
CA LEU A 134 -10.74 11.65 -9.15
C LEU A 134 -11.68 10.86 -10.08
N ALA A 135 -12.03 11.44 -11.24
CA ALA A 135 -12.86 10.77 -12.24
C ALA A 135 -12.18 9.52 -12.81
N ALA A 136 -10.89 9.60 -13.16
CA ALA A 136 -10.13 8.45 -13.64
C ALA A 136 -10.05 7.33 -12.60
N ARG A 137 -9.86 7.67 -11.33
CA ARG A 137 -9.87 6.69 -10.22
C ARG A 137 -11.27 6.12 -9.96
N LEU A 138 -12.31 6.97 -10.02
CA LEU A 138 -13.69 6.53 -9.86
C LEU A 138 -14.09 5.56 -10.99
N TYR A 139 -13.73 5.89 -12.24
CA TYR A 139 -13.91 4.98 -13.36
C TYR A 139 -13.25 3.62 -13.10
N ASN A 140 -11.98 3.61 -12.67
CA ASN A 140 -11.28 2.37 -12.35
C ASN A 140 -11.90 1.65 -11.15
N LEU A 141 -12.40 2.37 -10.14
CA LEU A 141 -13.06 1.80 -8.98
C LEU A 141 -14.28 0.95 -9.39
N VAL A 142 -15.10 1.45 -10.34
CA VAL A 142 -16.32 0.78 -10.76
C VAL A 142 -16.08 -0.20 -11.89
N ALA A 143 -15.20 0.17 -12.84
CA ALA A 143 -15.01 -0.54 -14.09
C ALA A 143 -14.18 -1.82 -13.96
N TYR A 144 -13.29 -1.91 -12.94
CA TYR A 144 -12.52 -3.13 -12.68
C TYR A 144 -13.32 -4.10 -11.80
N PRO A 145 -13.30 -5.41 -12.12
CA PRO A 145 -13.73 -6.42 -11.15
C PRO A 145 -12.79 -6.44 -9.94
N LEU A 146 -13.25 -7.07 -8.84
CA LEU A 146 -12.36 -7.35 -7.72
C LEU A 146 -11.18 -8.22 -8.18
N SER A 147 -9.98 -7.82 -7.83
CA SER A 147 -8.79 -8.64 -8.06
C SER A 147 -8.72 -9.79 -7.04
N THR A 148 -7.97 -10.85 -7.37
CA THR A 148 -7.71 -11.98 -6.46
C THR A 148 -7.19 -11.51 -5.11
N ASP A 149 -6.31 -10.53 -5.11
CA ASP A 149 -5.76 -9.93 -3.88
C ASP A 149 -6.83 -9.20 -3.05
N GLU A 150 -7.80 -8.53 -3.69
CA GLU A 150 -8.91 -7.86 -3.00
C GLU A 150 -9.90 -8.88 -2.44
N ILE A 151 -10.24 -9.92 -3.19
CA ILE A 151 -11.09 -11.03 -2.75
C ILE A 151 -10.48 -11.70 -1.52
N ALA A 152 -9.20 -12.09 -1.60
CA ALA A 152 -8.51 -12.69 -0.46
C ALA A 152 -8.47 -11.75 0.76
N SER A 153 -8.27 -10.44 0.54
CA SER A 153 -8.29 -9.46 1.64
C SER A 153 -9.68 -9.30 2.26
N PHE A 154 -10.73 -9.33 1.44
CA PHE A 154 -12.10 -9.22 1.94
C PHE A 154 -12.52 -10.48 2.70
N ASP A 155 -12.39 -11.66 2.08
CA ASP A 155 -12.91 -12.91 2.63
C ASP A 155 -12.14 -13.38 3.87
N TYR A 156 -10.79 -13.29 3.84
CA TYR A 156 -9.95 -13.78 4.93
C TYR A 156 -9.78 -12.77 6.08
N PHE A 157 -9.92 -11.48 5.82
CA PHE A 157 -9.60 -10.48 6.84
C PHE A 157 -10.75 -9.50 7.10
N VAL A 158 -11.16 -8.71 6.10
CA VAL A 158 -12.11 -7.61 6.31
C VAL A 158 -13.46 -8.14 6.80
N ARG A 159 -13.97 -9.20 6.19
CA ARG A 159 -15.22 -9.86 6.57
C ARG A 159 -15.17 -10.43 7.99
N GLN A 160 -14.02 -10.99 8.38
CA GLN A 160 -13.83 -11.60 9.69
C GLN A 160 -13.65 -10.57 10.83
N GLY A 161 -13.27 -9.35 10.51
CA GLY A 161 -13.19 -8.24 11.44
C GLY A 161 -11.82 -7.99 12.07
N PRO A 162 -11.74 -6.99 12.98
CA PRO A 162 -10.46 -6.43 13.43
C PRO A 162 -9.53 -7.44 14.11
N ARG A 163 -10.08 -8.42 14.84
CA ARG A 163 -9.30 -9.44 15.52
C ARG A 163 -8.49 -10.28 14.55
N VAL A 164 -9.15 -10.78 13.50
CA VAL A 164 -8.52 -11.59 12.47
C VAL A 164 -7.54 -10.77 11.66
N ILE A 165 -7.88 -9.54 11.32
CA ILE A 165 -6.98 -8.62 10.62
C ILE A 165 -5.66 -8.47 11.39
N LEU A 166 -5.70 -8.30 12.71
CA LEU A 166 -4.53 -8.01 13.53
C LEU A 166 -3.72 -9.24 13.96
N SER A 167 -4.27 -10.46 13.81
CA SER A 167 -3.60 -11.68 14.29
C SER A 167 -3.29 -12.71 13.21
N TYR A 168 -4.06 -12.72 12.13
CA TYR A 168 -4.01 -13.77 11.14
C TYR A 168 -3.25 -13.33 9.89
N TYR A 169 -2.18 -14.05 9.53
CA TYR A 169 -1.29 -13.68 8.44
C TYR A 169 -0.88 -14.91 7.60
N PRO A 170 -1.85 -15.60 6.96
CA PRO A 170 -1.59 -16.84 6.21
C PRO A 170 -0.80 -16.58 4.93
N ILE A 171 -0.99 -15.42 4.33
CA ILE A 171 -0.36 -14.98 3.09
C ILE A 171 0.10 -13.53 3.24
N PRO A 172 1.13 -13.09 2.52
CA PRO A 172 1.63 -11.72 2.57
C PRO A 172 0.68 -10.75 1.84
N ASN A 173 -0.61 -10.91 2.07
CA ASN A 173 -1.71 -10.14 1.48
C ASN A 173 -2.45 -9.30 2.52
N ASN A 174 -2.22 -9.55 3.81
CA ASN A 174 -2.86 -8.82 4.89
C ASN A 174 -2.19 -7.45 5.10
N HIS A 175 -2.79 -6.41 4.57
CA HIS A 175 -2.41 -5.02 4.80
C HIS A 175 -3.14 -4.51 6.05
N LEU A 176 -2.57 -4.69 7.26
CA LEU A 176 -3.25 -4.52 8.55
C LEU A 176 -4.06 -3.22 8.63
N LEU A 177 -3.40 -2.08 8.46
CA LEU A 177 -4.08 -0.78 8.57
C LEU A 177 -5.13 -0.59 7.47
N TYR A 178 -4.84 -1.05 6.25
CA TYR A 178 -5.80 -0.95 5.15
C TYR A 178 -7.08 -1.74 5.44
N ASN A 179 -6.93 -3.00 5.83
CA ASN A 179 -8.05 -3.88 6.14
C ASN A 179 -8.83 -3.38 7.38
N LEU A 180 -8.15 -2.76 8.37
CA LEU A 180 -8.82 -2.09 9.49
C LEU A 180 -9.65 -0.89 9.04
N LEU A 181 -9.19 -0.11 8.06
CA LEU A 181 -9.95 1.02 7.50
C LEU A 181 -11.17 0.56 6.69
N ALA A 182 -11.07 -0.57 6.01
CA ALA A 182 -12.16 -1.16 5.24
C ALA A 182 -13.20 -1.89 6.14
N SER A 183 -12.74 -2.49 7.24
CA SER A 183 -13.57 -3.35 8.09
C SER A 183 -14.87 -2.70 8.62
N PRO A 184 -14.92 -1.44 9.06
CA PRO A 184 -16.16 -0.81 9.48
C PRO A 184 -17.20 -0.68 8.35
N LEU A 185 -16.74 -0.48 7.11
CA LEU A 185 -17.63 -0.33 5.95
C LEU A 185 -18.43 -1.60 5.65
N ARG A 186 -17.94 -2.77 6.04
CA ARG A 186 -18.70 -4.02 5.91
C ARG A 186 -20.04 -4.02 6.65
N LEU A 187 -20.16 -3.20 7.71
CA LEU A 187 -21.37 -3.08 8.52
C LEU A 187 -22.43 -2.17 7.88
N THR A 188 -22.12 -1.49 6.79
CA THR A 188 -23.01 -0.54 6.12
C THR A 188 -23.88 -1.18 5.04
N GLY A 189 -23.76 -2.49 4.78
CA GLY A 189 -24.46 -3.17 3.68
C GLY A 189 -23.93 -2.88 2.27
N LEU A 190 -22.81 -2.17 2.17
CA LEU A 190 -22.18 -1.92 0.86
C LEU A 190 -21.63 -3.20 0.24
N PRO A 191 -21.65 -3.32 -1.10
CA PRO A 191 -21.07 -4.46 -1.78
C PRO A 191 -19.54 -4.54 -1.52
N PRO A 192 -18.94 -5.76 -1.53
CA PRO A 192 -17.52 -5.98 -1.24
C PRO A 192 -16.58 -5.07 -2.01
N LEU A 193 -16.89 -4.80 -3.28
CA LEU A 193 -16.13 -3.90 -4.14
C LEU A 193 -16.02 -2.49 -3.54
N LEU A 194 -17.10 -1.91 -3.05
CA LEU A 194 -17.10 -0.58 -2.45
C LEU A 194 -16.45 -0.61 -1.07
N VAL A 195 -16.73 -1.63 -0.24
CA VAL A 195 -16.08 -1.82 1.06
C VAL A 195 -14.57 -1.79 0.91
N MET A 196 -14.05 -2.53 -0.09
CA MET A 196 -12.61 -2.61 -0.32
C MET A 196 -12.04 -1.33 -0.92
N ARG A 197 -12.72 -0.60 -1.77
CA ARG A 197 -12.10 0.46 -2.59
C ARG A 197 -12.30 1.88 -2.08
N LEU A 198 -13.38 2.16 -1.35
CA LEU A 198 -13.66 3.51 -0.84
C LEU A 198 -12.52 4.09 0.02
N PRO A 199 -11.87 3.33 0.94
CA PRO A 199 -10.77 3.89 1.72
C PRO A 199 -9.61 4.39 0.83
N THR A 200 -9.22 3.62 -0.19
CA THR A 200 -8.15 4.02 -1.12
C THR A 200 -8.57 5.21 -1.96
N TRP A 201 -9.79 5.20 -2.50
CA TRP A 201 -10.28 6.29 -3.35
C TRP A 201 -10.31 7.63 -2.58
N VAL A 202 -10.85 7.64 -1.37
CA VAL A 202 -10.96 8.87 -0.55
C VAL A 202 -9.58 9.32 -0.07
N LEU A 203 -8.88 8.47 0.69
CA LEU A 203 -7.64 8.85 1.35
C LEU A 203 -6.47 8.98 0.37
N GLY A 204 -6.39 8.08 -0.61
CA GLY A 204 -5.38 8.14 -1.66
C GLY A 204 -5.54 9.37 -2.56
N SER A 205 -6.78 9.80 -2.82
CA SER A 205 -7.03 11.03 -3.57
C SER A 205 -6.75 12.28 -2.72
N GLY A 206 -7.05 12.24 -1.43
CA GLY A 206 -6.67 13.28 -0.47
C GLY A 206 -5.16 13.48 -0.40
N SER A 207 -4.36 12.42 -0.54
CA SER A 207 -2.90 12.51 -0.56
C SER A 207 -2.36 13.32 -1.76
N LEU A 208 -3.03 13.28 -2.91
CA LEU A 208 -2.65 14.09 -4.09
C LEU A 208 -2.92 15.59 -3.85
N ALA A 209 -4.05 15.93 -3.26
CA ALA A 209 -4.36 17.31 -2.89
C ALA A 209 -3.34 17.83 -1.86
N LEU A 210 -2.98 16.99 -0.88
CA LEU A 210 -1.95 17.30 0.11
C LEU A 210 -0.57 17.49 -0.54
N THR A 211 -0.20 16.63 -1.50
CA THR A 211 1.04 16.77 -2.29
C THR A 211 1.08 18.11 -3.00
N LEU A 212 0.01 18.46 -3.72
CA LEU A 212 -0.09 19.72 -4.44
C LEU A 212 0.14 20.90 -3.49
N ALA A 213 -0.49 20.87 -2.33
CA ALA A 213 -0.39 21.90 -1.32
C ALA A 213 1.02 22.02 -0.70
N LEU A 214 1.60 20.92 -0.27
CA LEU A 214 2.90 20.89 0.41
C LEU A 214 4.07 21.09 -0.57
N LEU A 215 4.00 20.49 -1.75
CA LEU A 215 5.00 20.73 -2.80
C LEU A 215 4.90 22.15 -3.34
N GLY A 216 3.69 22.72 -3.42
CA GLY A 216 3.47 24.12 -3.76
C GLY A 216 4.19 25.09 -2.81
N ARG A 217 4.30 24.72 -1.53
CA ARG A 217 5.08 25.48 -0.53
C ARG A 217 6.60 25.40 -0.79
N THR A 218 7.09 24.27 -1.29
CA THR A 218 8.53 23.99 -1.41
C THR A 218 9.10 24.35 -2.78
N ALA A 219 8.40 23.96 -3.86
CA ALA A 219 8.83 24.13 -5.26
C ALA A 219 8.12 25.26 -6.01
N GLY A 220 7.03 25.78 -5.44
CA GLY A 220 6.10 26.68 -6.10
C GLY A 220 4.93 25.94 -6.74
N PHE A 221 3.76 26.61 -6.76
CA PHE A 221 2.49 25.93 -7.04
C PHE A 221 2.40 25.39 -8.47
N ARG A 222 2.96 26.09 -9.47
CA ARG A 222 2.97 25.62 -10.87
C ARG A 222 3.75 24.33 -11.06
N ARG A 223 4.91 24.21 -10.40
CA ARG A 223 5.70 22.96 -10.42
C ARG A 223 4.99 21.84 -9.69
N ALA A 224 4.36 22.16 -8.56
CA ALA A 224 3.56 21.20 -7.83
C ALA A 224 2.40 20.66 -8.68
N LEU A 225 1.75 21.52 -9.47
CA LEU A 225 0.68 21.15 -10.38
C LEU A 225 1.16 20.16 -11.45
N VAL A 226 2.31 20.44 -12.08
CA VAL A 226 2.92 19.53 -13.07
C VAL A 226 3.31 18.19 -12.45
N ALA A 227 3.96 18.21 -11.26
CA ALA A 227 4.31 16.97 -10.55
C ALA A 227 3.08 16.14 -10.19
N THR A 228 2.02 16.81 -9.70
CA THR A 228 0.78 16.13 -9.31
C THR A 228 0.06 15.54 -10.53
N ALA A 229 0.11 16.23 -11.69
CA ALA A 229 -0.44 15.71 -12.94
C ALA A 229 0.32 14.48 -13.44
N LEU A 230 1.66 14.56 -13.48
CA LEU A 230 2.53 13.45 -13.92
C LEU A 230 2.30 12.18 -13.09
N VAL A 231 2.15 12.34 -11.78
CA VAL A 231 1.98 11.22 -10.86
C VAL A 231 0.51 10.79 -10.80
N GLY A 232 -0.42 11.74 -10.66
CA GLY A 232 -1.84 11.44 -10.50
C GLY A 232 -2.47 10.71 -11.69
N LEU A 233 -1.96 10.97 -12.91
CA LEU A 233 -2.40 10.34 -14.16
C LEU A 233 -1.49 9.18 -14.62
N ALA A 234 -0.47 8.81 -13.86
CA ALA A 234 0.30 7.60 -14.18
C ALA A 234 -0.62 6.36 -14.03
N PRO A 235 -0.67 5.45 -15.04
CA PRO A 235 -1.63 4.34 -15.04
C PRO A 235 -1.61 3.51 -13.77
N LEU A 236 -0.44 3.15 -13.27
CA LEU A 236 -0.30 2.36 -12.05
C LEU A 236 -0.75 3.13 -10.78
N GLN A 237 -0.59 4.46 -10.77
CA GLN A 237 -1.08 5.32 -9.68
C GLN A 237 -2.60 5.48 -9.69
N VAL A 238 -3.20 5.52 -10.88
CA VAL A 238 -4.65 5.54 -11.04
C VAL A 238 -5.22 4.19 -10.58
N TYR A 239 -4.62 3.08 -11.02
CA TYR A 239 -5.00 1.73 -10.64
C TYR A 239 -4.94 1.53 -9.12
N TYR A 240 -3.77 1.72 -8.49
CA TYR A 240 -3.62 1.57 -7.03
C TYR A 240 -4.27 2.70 -6.21
N GLY A 241 -4.70 3.77 -6.84
CA GLY A 241 -5.57 4.79 -6.25
C GLY A 241 -7.05 4.42 -6.24
N ALA A 242 -7.42 3.30 -6.88
CA ALA A 242 -8.78 2.78 -6.95
C ALA A 242 -8.90 1.40 -6.30
N VAL A 243 -7.90 0.53 -6.47
CA VAL A 243 -7.90 -0.85 -5.95
C VAL A 243 -7.78 -0.88 -4.44
N GLY A 244 -8.50 -1.79 -3.82
CA GLY A 244 -8.61 -1.98 -2.38
C GLY A 244 -7.35 -2.54 -1.71
N ARG A 245 -6.22 -1.78 -1.76
CA ARG A 245 -4.91 -2.21 -1.25
C ARG A 245 -4.15 -1.07 -0.57
N GLY A 246 -3.26 -1.42 0.35
CA GLY A 246 -2.46 -0.45 1.11
C GLY A 246 -1.51 0.42 0.28
N TYR A 247 -1.18 0.03 -0.95
CA TYR A 247 -0.16 0.70 -1.77
C TYR A 247 -0.51 2.14 -2.15
N GLY A 248 -1.78 2.43 -2.46
CA GLY A 248 -2.24 3.78 -2.79
C GLY A 248 -2.10 4.75 -1.60
N LEU A 249 -2.33 4.25 -0.37
CA LEU A 249 -2.18 5.03 0.86
C LEU A 249 -0.72 5.16 1.29
N GLN A 250 0.12 4.18 0.98
CA GLN A 250 1.56 4.19 1.27
C GLN A 250 2.24 5.43 0.68
N LEU A 251 1.89 5.82 -0.54
CA LEU A 251 2.41 7.04 -1.17
C LEU A 251 2.12 8.28 -0.31
N GLY A 252 0.89 8.41 0.21
CA GLY A 252 0.51 9.51 1.11
C GLY A 252 1.35 9.55 2.38
N MET A 253 1.65 8.38 2.96
CA MET A 253 2.50 8.29 4.17
C MET A 253 3.94 8.69 3.87
N ILE A 254 4.49 8.29 2.72
CA ILE A 254 5.84 8.71 2.31
C ILE A 254 5.90 10.22 2.10
N GLN A 255 4.89 10.80 1.48
CA GLN A 255 4.79 12.25 1.27
C GLN A 255 4.73 13.02 2.59
N LEU A 256 3.91 12.57 3.55
CA LEU A 256 3.85 13.17 4.89
C LEU A 256 5.20 13.08 5.59
N GLY A 257 5.86 11.92 5.58
CA GLY A 257 7.19 11.73 6.13
C GLY A 257 8.24 12.63 5.46
N PHE A 258 8.22 12.75 4.13
CA PHE A 258 9.11 13.61 3.36
C PHE A 258 8.99 15.07 3.78
N PHE A 259 7.77 15.62 3.84
CA PHE A 259 7.56 17.00 4.24
C PHE A 259 7.83 17.22 5.73
N ALA A 260 7.59 16.23 6.58
CA ALA A 260 7.98 16.27 7.99
C ALA A 260 9.50 16.39 8.15
N VAL A 261 10.28 15.56 7.44
CA VAL A 261 11.74 15.64 7.42
C VAL A 261 12.22 17.01 6.93
N LEU A 262 11.65 17.53 5.84
CA LEU A 262 12.00 18.87 5.34
C LEU A 262 11.72 19.97 6.36
N GLU A 263 10.62 19.86 7.11
CA GLU A 263 10.29 20.83 8.15
C GLU A 263 11.23 20.73 9.36
N LEU A 264 11.63 19.50 9.77
CA LEU A 264 12.60 19.26 10.83
C LEU A 264 13.99 19.78 10.49
N LEU A 265 14.38 19.74 9.22
CA LEU A 265 15.64 20.29 8.71
C LEU A 265 15.64 21.81 8.55
N ARG A 266 14.52 22.51 8.80
CA ARG A 266 14.45 23.97 8.77
C ARG A 266 14.96 24.54 10.09
N PRO A 267 15.92 25.48 10.06
CA PRO A 267 16.25 26.26 11.24
C PRO A 267 15.00 26.99 11.76
N HIS A 268 14.83 27.00 13.07
CA HIS A 268 13.75 27.76 13.76
C HIS A 268 12.33 27.48 13.24
N SER A 269 12.04 26.24 12.85
CA SER A 269 10.67 25.87 12.43
C SER A 269 9.68 25.98 13.58
N SER A 270 8.60 26.73 13.36
CA SER A 270 7.46 26.82 14.29
C SER A 270 6.55 25.60 14.26
N TYR A 271 6.85 24.60 13.44
CA TYR A 271 6.05 23.36 13.24
C TYR A 271 6.80 22.09 13.64
N ARG A 272 7.88 22.21 14.42
CA ARG A 272 8.73 21.04 14.76
C ARG A 272 7.97 19.92 15.45
N GLN A 273 7.09 20.24 16.40
CA GLN A 273 6.31 19.22 17.11
C GLN A 273 5.33 18.51 16.17
N LEU A 274 4.63 19.26 15.32
CA LEU A 274 3.76 18.70 14.28
C LEU A 274 4.56 17.82 13.29
N ALA A 275 5.77 18.23 12.93
CA ALA A 275 6.63 17.47 12.03
C ALA A 275 7.10 16.14 12.65
N TRP A 276 7.53 16.13 13.92
CA TRP A 276 7.84 14.88 14.62
C TRP A 276 6.62 13.97 14.72
N THR A 277 5.45 14.52 15.08
CA THR A 277 4.18 13.78 15.13
C THR A 277 3.85 13.18 13.76
N ALA A 278 3.93 13.98 12.71
CA ALA A 278 3.66 13.52 11.34
C ALA A 278 4.63 12.42 10.90
N LEU A 279 5.92 12.53 11.25
CA LEU A 279 6.92 11.51 10.92
C LEU A 279 6.62 10.19 11.64
N ILE A 280 6.32 10.21 12.94
CA ILE A 280 6.01 9.01 13.72
C ILE A 280 4.73 8.36 13.20
N LEU A 281 3.65 9.13 13.06
CA LEU A 281 2.35 8.61 12.62
C LEU A 281 2.41 8.05 11.20
N SER A 282 2.99 8.80 10.25
CA SER A 282 3.10 8.35 8.86
C SER A 282 4.00 7.14 8.70
N SER A 283 5.07 7.03 9.50
CA SER A 283 6.00 5.90 9.45
C SER A 283 5.37 4.63 10.03
N THR A 284 4.75 4.72 11.20
CA THR A 284 4.03 3.58 11.80
C THR A 284 2.87 3.14 10.89
N ALA A 285 2.05 4.08 10.42
CA ALA A 285 0.96 3.79 9.49
C ALA A 285 1.47 3.17 8.18
N GLY A 286 2.56 3.69 7.63
CA GLY A 286 3.17 3.16 6.41
C GLY A 286 3.63 1.70 6.54
N LEU A 287 4.26 1.35 7.66
CA LEU A 287 4.68 -0.03 7.96
C LEU A 287 3.48 -0.98 8.15
N LEU A 288 2.38 -0.49 8.71
CA LEU A 288 1.14 -1.27 8.86
C LEU A 288 0.36 -1.40 7.54
N LEU A 289 0.47 -0.42 6.64
CA LEU A 289 -0.09 -0.50 5.29
C LEU A 289 0.65 -1.53 4.46
N VAL A 290 1.98 -1.46 4.43
CA VAL A 290 2.83 -2.38 3.66
C VAL A 290 4.19 -2.50 4.34
N PRO A 291 4.67 -3.70 4.73
CA PRO A 291 5.98 -3.85 5.38
C PRO A 291 7.15 -3.30 4.54
N SER A 292 7.05 -3.30 3.21
CA SER A 292 8.06 -2.71 2.31
C SER A 292 8.23 -1.19 2.47
N TYR A 293 7.37 -0.52 3.24
CA TYR A 293 7.56 0.87 3.66
C TYR A 293 8.88 1.07 4.45
N ALA A 294 9.46 0.01 4.99
CA ALA A 294 10.78 0.05 5.63
C ALA A 294 11.86 0.66 4.72
N TYR A 295 11.80 0.42 3.40
CA TYR A 295 12.78 0.96 2.45
C TYR A 295 12.72 2.50 2.33
N PRO A 296 11.58 3.12 1.98
CA PRO A 296 11.51 4.58 1.97
C PRO A 296 11.66 5.20 3.37
N LEU A 297 11.24 4.53 4.44
CA LEU A 297 11.47 4.98 5.81
C LEU A 297 12.96 5.12 6.12
N THR A 298 13.77 4.13 5.75
CA THR A 298 15.23 4.18 5.91
C THR A 298 15.81 5.39 5.18
N ALA A 299 15.34 5.69 3.96
CA ALA A 299 15.78 6.88 3.21
C ALA A 299 15.39 8.19 3.91
N LEU A 300 14.19 8.27 4.50
CA LEU A 300 13.73 9.45 5.24
C LEU A 300 14.56 9.67 6.52
N LEU A 301 14.78 8.62 7.32
CA LEU A 301 15.54 8.71 8.57
C LEU A 301 17.01 9.00 8.29
N LEU A 302 17.62 8.36 7.30
CA LEU A 302 18.99 8.66 6.87
C LEU A 302 19.13 10.09 6.37
N GLY A 303 18.18 10.56 5.55
CA GLY A 303 18.16 11.95 5.06
C GLY A 303 18.07 12.96 6.21
N LEU A 304 17.27 12.67 7.24
CA LEU A 304 17.19 13.49 8.46
C LEU A 304 18.51 13.43 9.25
N ALA A 305 19.10 12.24 9.46
CA ALA A 305 20.37 12.06 10.15
C ALA A 305 21.49 12.84 9.46
N LEU A 306 21.66 12.67 8.14
CA LEU A 306 22.66 13.39 7.35
C LEU A 306 22.48 14.92 7.44
N GLY A 307 21.24 15.39 7.42
CA GLY A 307 20.93 16.80 7.58
C GLY A 307 21.29 17.35 8.97
N ILE A 308 21.04 16.58 10.03
CA ILE A 308 21.43 16.90 11.42
C ILE A 308 22.96 16.93 11.55
N CYS A 309 23.67 15.91 11.07
CA CYS A 309 25.14 15.85 11.11
C CYS A 309 25.77 17.03 10.36
N ARG A 310 25.27 17.34 9.14
CA ARG A 310 25.77 18.45 8.34
C ARG A 310 25.57 19.82 9.01
N SER A 311 24.46 20.00 9.72
CA SER A 311 24.16 21.24 10.45
C SER A 311 24.81 21.28 11.85
N ARG A 312 25.55 20.23 12.25
CA ARG A 312 26.14 20.04 13.58
C ARG A 312 25.12 20.17 14.72
N ALA A 313 23.84 19.84 14.45
CA ALA A 313 22.76 19.90 15.44
C ALA A 313 22.69 18.59 16.27
N TRP A 314 23.82 18.15 16.84
CA TRP A 314 23.99 16.88 17.54
C TRP A 314 22.88 16.55 18.56
N PRO A 315 22.37 17.50 19.37
CA PRO A 315 21.27 17.21 20.30
C PRO A 315 19.99 16.70 19.63
N ALA A 316 19.79 17.02 18.33
CA ALA A 316 18.66 16.52 17.55
C ALA A 316 18.77 15.03 17.20
N LEU A 317 19.96 14.42 17.23
CA LEU A 317 20.14 12.98 17.05
C LEU A 317 19.41 12.19 18.15
N GLY A 318 19.43 12.66 19.39
CA GLY A 318 18.65 12.03 20.47
C GLY A 318 17.14 12.05 20.21
N SER A 319 16.62 13.11 19.57
CA SER A 319 15.23 13.16 19.14
C SER A 319 14.93 12.20 17.98
N LEU A 320 15.88 12.04 17.04
CA LEU A 320 15.77 11.08 15.94
C LEU A 320 15.77 9.63 16.44
N VAL A 321 16.69 9.30 17.36
CA VAL A 321 16.75 7.96 18.00
C VAL A 321 15.45 7.67 18.74
N LEU A 322 14.95 8.62 19.53
CA LEU A 322 13.68 8.46 20.25
C LEU A 322 12.49 8.29 19.30
N ALA A 323 12.43 9.03 18.20
CA ALA A 323 11.38 8.87 17.18
C ALA A 323 11.49 7.52 16.47
N GLY A 324 12.71 7.07 16.12
CA GLY A 324 12.96 5.74 15.56
C GLY A 324 12.53 4.62 16.51
N ALA A 325 12.88 4.73 17.80
CA ALA A 325 12.44 3.79 18.83
C ALA A 325 10.93 3.78 18.99
N ALA A 326 10.27 4.95 18.97
CA ALA A 326 8.81 5.04 19.03
C ALA A 326 8.14 4.36 17.83
N ILE A 327 8.64 4.60 16.61
CA ILE A 327 8.12 3.96 15.39
C ILE A 327 8.29 2.43 15.48
N GLY A 328 9.47 1.96 15.87
CA GLY A 328 9.76 0.53 16.02
C GLY A 328 8.87 -0.14 17.06
N LEU A 329 8.77 0.46 18.27
CA LEU A 329 7.96 -0.08 19.37
C LEU A 329 6.48 -0.14 19.02
N LEU A 330 5.93 0.93 18.44
CA LEU A 330 4.53 0.96 18.02
C LEU A 330 4.23 -0.06 16.92
N THR A 331 5.14 -0.20 15.96
CA THR A 331 5.00 -1.20 14.90
C THR A 331 5.05 -2.61 15.46
N LEU A 332 6.01 -2.92 16.33
CA LEU A 332 6.13 -4.23 16.98
C LEU A 332 4.90 -4.54 17.84
N LEU A 333 4.40 -3.57 18.60
CA LEU A 333 3.18 -3.75 19.38
C LEU A 333 1.98 -4.11 18.49
N LEU A 334 1.79 -3.38 17.39
CA LEU A 334 0.65 -3.61 16.49
C LEU A 334 0.77 -4.92 15.68
N TYR A 335 1.99 -5.41 15.45
CA TYR A 335 2.24 -6.75 14.88
C TYR A 335 2.36 -7.86 15.92
N SER A 336 2.31 -7.56 17.21
CA SER A 336 2.51 -8.56 18.29
C SER A 336 1.50 -9.71 18.22
N ALA A 337 0.25 -9.41 17.88
CA ALA A 337 -0.78 -10.42 17.73
C ALA A 337 -0.54 -11.32 16.49
N VAL A 338 -0.03 -10.78 15.37
CA VAL A 338 0.43 -11.59 14.23
C VAL A 338 1.55 -12.52 14.67
N GLY A 339 2.55 -12.00 15.39
CA GLY A 339 3.67 -12.81 15.91
C GLY A 339 3.25 -13.91 16.85
N ALA A 340 2.25 -13.66 17.71
CA ALA A 340 1.75 -14.66 18.66
C ALA A 340 0.90 -15.75 18.00
N VAL A 341 0.02 -15.39 17.05
CA VAL A 341 -0.97 -16.29 16.45
C VAL A 341 -0.44 -16.94 15.18
N SER A 342 0.07 -16.16 14.23
CA SER A 342 0.53 -16.67 12.93
C SER A 342 2.02 -16.98 12.88
N GLY A 343 2.81 -16.39 13.81
CA GLY A 343 4.27 -16.50 13.83
C GLY A 343 4.96 -15.39 13.03
N TRP A 344 6.12 -14.95 13.52
CA TRP A 344 6.95 -13.91 12.86
C TRP A 344 7.51 -14.37 11.52
N GLU A 345 7.69 -15.67 11.31
CA GLU A 345 8.21 -16.23 10.06
C GLU A 345 7.30 -15.93 8.87
N GLN A 346 5.98 -15.94 9.07
CA GLN A 346 5.01 -15.61 8.03
C GLN A 346 5.16 -14.17 7.52
N LEU A 347 5.57 -13.25 8.40
CA LEU A 347 5.80 -11.86 8.06
C LEU A 347 7.18 -11.64 7.43
N LEU A 348 8.23 -12.24 7.99
CA LEU A 348 9.62 -11.92 7.70
C LEU A 348 10.28 -12.82 6.66
N ALA A 349 9.81 -14.07 6.51
CA ALA A 349 10.44 -15.08 5.65
C ALA A 349 9.52 -15.55 4.50
N ASN A 350 8.57 -14.72 4.08
CA ASN A 350 7.71 -15.08 2.96
C ASN A 350 8.45 -15.04 1.60
N ARG A 351 7.93 -15.77 0.61
CA ARG A 351 8.53 -15.93 -0.73
C ARG A 351 8.85 -14.65 -1.49
N TYR A 352 8.19 -13.53 -1.16
CA TYR A 352 8.39 -12.24 -1.85
C TYR A 352 9.56 -11.43 -1.30
N VAL A 353 9.99 -11.71 -0.06
CA VAL A 353 11.10 -11.03 0.60
C VAL A 353 12.29 -11.96 0.87
N ALA A 354 12.16 -13.25 0.56
CA ALA A 354 13.24 -14.23 0.68
C ALA A 354 14.43 -13.83 -0.21
N SER A 355 15.62 -13.79 0.38
CA SER A 355 16.87 -13.53 -0.34
C SER A 355 17.17 -14.67 -1.33
N ARG A 356 17.61 -14.30 -2.53
CA ARG A 356 18.07 -15.25 -3.55
C ARG A 356 19.56 -15.48 -3.45
N THR A 357 20.05 -16.58 -4.01
CA THR A 357 21.49 -16.79 -4.18
C THR A 357 22.04 -15.75 -5.16
N ALA A 358 23.33 -15.41 -5.05
CA ALA A 358 23.95 -14.44 -5.96
C ALA A 358 23.82 -14.86 -7.44
N ALA A 359 23.97 -16.15 -7.72
CA ALA A 359 23.85 -16.71 -9.07
C ALA A 359 22.43 -16.57 -9.65
N GLN A 360 21.39 -16.64 -8.83
CA GLN A 360 20.00 -16.45 -9.27
C GLN A 360 19.60 -14.99 -9.37
N PHE A 361 20.20 -14.13 -8.54
CA PHE A 361 19.79 -12.74 -8.40
C PHE A 361 20.41 -11.83 -9.49
N TRP A 362 21.73 -11.82 -9.64
CA TRP A 362 22.39 -10.82 -10.46
C TRP A 362 22.03 -10.88 -11.96
N PRO A 363 21.90 -12.04 -12.60
CA PRO A 363 21.46 -12.11 -14.00
C PRO A 363 20.04 -11.57 -14.21
N GLY A 364 19.14 -11.80 -13.22
CA GLY A 364 17.74 -11.38 -13.30
C GLY A 364 17.46 -9.98 -12.79
N PHE A 365 18.37 -9.37 -12.00
CA PHE A 365 18.11 -8.09 -11.34
C PHE A 365 17.96 -6.92 -12.32
N ARG A 366 18.86 -6.80 -13.28
CA ARG A 366 18.80 -5.75 -14.30
C ARG A 366 17.54 -5.85 -15.18
N PRO A 367 17.20 -6.99 -15.79
CA PRO A 367 15.94 -7.16 -16.50
C PRO A 367 14.72 -6.80 -15.66
N ARG A 368 14.68 -7.31 -14.42
CA ARG A 368 13.55 -7.03 -13.51
C ARG A 368 13.42 -5.57 -13.14
N LEU A 369 14.54 -4.87 -12.95
CA LEU A 369 14.53 -3.43 -12.68
C LEU A 369 13.96 -2.64 -13.86
N TYR A 370 14.25 -3.07 -15.11
CA TYR A 370 13.67 -2.45 -16.30
C TYR A 370 12.17 -2.70 -16.42
N GLU A 371 11.73 -3.91 -16.15
CA GLU A 371 10.29 -4.24 -16.14
C GLU A 371 9.56 -3.35 -15.14
N VAL A 372 10.06 -3.27 -13.90
CA VAL A 372 9.48 -2.43 -12.84
C VAL A 372 9.48 -0.96 -13.23
N ALA A 373 10.54 -0.46 -13.83
CA ALA A 373 10.63 0.91 -14.30
C ALA A 373 9.63 1.18 -15.44
N ALA A 374 9.48 0.25 -16.36
CA ALA A 374 8.48 0.35 -17.43
C ALA A 374 7.05 0.34 -16.85
N GLU A 375 6.73 -0.54 -15.90
CA GLU A 375 5.43 -0.57 -15.22
C GLU A 375 5.12 0.76 -14.51
N LEU A 376 6.12 1.34 -13.81
CA LEU A 376 5.94 2.57 -13.02
C LEU A 376 5.76 3.82 -13.89
N ILE A 377 6.47 3.91 -15.02
CA ILE A 377 6.51 5.14 -15.83
C ILE A 377 5.63 5.05 -17.05
N ALA A 378 5.75 3.98 -17.80
CA ALA A 378 4.93 3.72 -18.98
C ALA A 378 5.06 2.26 -19.43
N PRO A 379 4.05 1.43 -19.24
CA PRO A 379 4.06 0.04 -19.74
C PRO A 379 4.27 -0.06 -21.26
N SER A 380 3.92 1.00 -22.00
CA SER A 380 4.02 1.07 -23.46
C SER A 380 5.34 1.62 -24.00
N VAL A 381 6.23 2.12 -23.13
CA VAL A 381 7.51 2.71 -23.54
C VAL A 381 8.65 1.88 -22.98
N ARG A 382 9.31 1.10 -23.81
CA ARG A 382 10.57 0.43 -23.47
C ARG A 382 11.67 1.49 -23.37
N LEU A 383 11.82 2.09 -22.20
CA LEU A 383 12.94 2.96 -21.91
C LEU A 383 14.19 2.10 -21.75
N SER A 384 15.20 2.34 -22.60
CA SER A 384 16.48 1.65 -22.51
C SER A 384 17.18 2.01 -21.18
N GLY A 385 17.87 1.03 -20.56
CA GLY A 385 18.58 1.23 -19.29
C GLY A 385 19.58 2.39 -19.27
N PRO A 386 20.28 2.70 -20.37
CA PRO A 386 21.14 3.89 -20.47
C PRO A 386 20.39 5.20 -20.17
N LEU A 387 19.10 5.33 -20.51
CA LEU A 387 18.32 6.54 -20.20
C LEU A 387 18.09 6.71 -18.69
N TRP A 388 17.89 5.61 -17.96
CA TRP A 388 17.75 5.64 -16.50
C TRP A 388 19.06 5.97 -15.80
N LEU A 389 20.15 5.33 -16.24
CA LEU A 389 21.49 5.63 -15.75
C LEU A 389 21.88 7.07 -16.10
N GLY A 390 21.59 7.51 -17.32
CA GLY A 390 21.79 8.90 -17.76
C GLY A 390 20.97 9.89 -16.94
N ALA A 391 19.71 9.60 -16.64
CA ALA A 391 18.87 10.43 -15.77
C ALA A 391 19.39 10.46 -14.31
N ALA A 392 19.87 9.33 -13.78
CA ALA A 392 20.46 9.27 -12.43
C ALA A 392 21.80 10.02 -12.37
N LEU A 393 22.69 9.88 -13.37
CA LEU A 393 23.96 10.59 -13.47
C LEU A 393 23.75 12.09 -13.71
N LEU A 394 22.87 12.45 -14.65
CA LEU A 394 22.48 13.86 -14.85
C LEU A 394 21.93 14.46 -13.57
N GLY A 395 21.26 13.65 -12.81
CA GLY A 395 20.76 13.98 -11.50
C GLY A 395 21.82 14.26 -10.47
N ALA A 396 22.79 13.41 -10.38
CA ALA A 396 23.93 13.62 -9.48
C ALA A 396 24.71 14.89 -9.86
N VAL A 397 24.94 15.12 -11.17
CA VAL A 397 25.62 16.32 -11.67
C VAL A 397 24.81 17.59 -11.45
N LEU A 398 23.50 17.57 -11.76
CA LEU A 398 22.61 18.71 -11.51
C LEU A 398 22.40 18.94 -9.99
N GLY A 399 22.42 17.88 -9.18
CA GLY A 399 22.33 17.94 -7.73
C GLY A 399 23.48 18.73 -7.10
N GLY A 400 24.71 18.64 -7.67
CA GLY A 400 25.86 19.43 -7.29
C GLY A 400 25.70 20.93 -7.57
N ARG A 401 24.92 21.30 -8.59
CA ARG A 401 24.66 22.70 -9.02
C ARG A 401 23.40 23.30 -8.39
N LEU A 402 22.69 22.55 -7.54
CA LEU A 402 21.47 23.07 -6.90
C LEU A 402 21.76 24.25 -5.96
N PRO A 403 20.90 25.30 -5.99
CA PRO A 403 21.03 26.41 -5.07
C PRO A 403 20.96 25.92 -3.63
N THR A 404 21.75 26.55 -2.76
CA THR A 404 21.79 26.28 -1.32
C THR A 404 20.42 26.45 -0.67
N GLY A 405 20.19 25.77 0.47
CA GLY A 405 18.97 25.96 1.27
C GLY A 405 17.91 24.83 1.12
N ALA A 406 16.65 25.21 1.29
CA ALA A 406 15.52 24.25 1.39
C ALA A 406 15.32 23.38 0.13
N ARG A 407 15.59 23.93 -1.05
CA ARG A 407 15.43 23.18 -2.33
C ARG A 407 16.48 22.09 -2.48
N ARG A 408 17.74 22.36 -2.08
CA ARG A 408 18.82 21.37 -2.12
C ARG A 408 18.50 20.21 -1.18
N ARG A 409 18.04 20.51 0.05
CA ARG A 409 17.62 19.48 1.02
C ARG A 409 16.51 18.60 0.48
N ALA A 410 15.48 19.21 -0.13
CA ALA A 410 14.38 18.49 -0.73
C ALA A 410 14.81 17.60 -1.91
N ALA A 411 15.71 18.10 -2.77
CA ALA A 411 16.23 17.34 -3.90
C ALA A 411 17.10 16.16 -3.43
N LEU A 412 17.97 16.37 -2.44
CA LEU A 412 18.79 15.29 -1.86
C LEU A 412 17.93 14.22 -1.19
N LEU A 413 16.88 14.61 -0.46
CA LEU A 413 15.96 13.67 0.15
C LEU A 413 15.16 12.88 -0.89
N ALA A 414 14.71 13.54 -1.98
CA ALA A 414 14.07 12.86 -3.10
C ALA A 414 15.01 11.88 -3.80
N TRP A 415 16.28 12.25 -3.96
CA TRP A 415 17.31 11.36 -4.52
C TRP A 415 17.58 10.15 -3.62
N LEU A 416 17.64 10.32 -2.30
CA LEU A 416 17.75 9.20 -1.36
C LEU A 416 16.56 8.25 -1.47
N LEU A 417 15.34 8.78 -1.63
CA LEU A 417 14.14 7.96 -1.86
C LEU A 417 14.19 7.17 -3.18
N LEU A 418 14.91 7.66 -4.19
CA LEU A 418 15.09 6.96 -5.47
C LEU A 418 16.15 5.86 -5.37
N GLY A 419 17.32 6.18 -4.80
CA GLY A 419 18.50 5.31 -4.88
C GLY A 419 18.61 4.30 -3.73
N LEU A 420 18.39 4.74 -2.48
CA LEU A 420 18.63 3.89 -1.32
C LEU A 420 17.73 2.64 -1.27
N PRO A 421 16.42 2.71 -1.55
CA PRO A 421 15.57 1.51 -1.58
C PRO A 421 16.03 0.48 -2.61
N ILE A 422 16.46 0.91 -3.80
CA ILE A 422 16.99 0.02 -4.84
C ILE A 422 18.31 -0.62 -4.38
N GLY A 423 19.20 0.17 -3.77
CA GLY A 423 20.44 -0.32 -3.20
C GLY A 423 20.22 -1.34 -2.09
N LEU A 424 19.25 -1.11 -1.19
CA LEU A 424 18.90 -2.05 -0.13
C LEU A 424 18.32 -3.36 -0.69
N LEU A 425 17.42 -3.29 -1.69
CA LEU A 425 16.90 -4.47 -2.37
C LEU A 425 18.00 -5.28 -3.04
N ALA A 426 18.97 -4.60 -3.68
CA ALA A 426 20.14 -5.24 -4.28
C ALA A 426 21.04 -5.90 -3.22
N ALA A 427 21.32 -5.22 -2.10
CA ALA A 427 22.11 -5.75 -1.00
C ALA A 427 21.45 -6.99 -0.35
N GLN A 428 20.13 -6.98 -0.21
CA GLN A 428 19.34 -8.10 0.30
C GLN A 428 19.09 -9.19 -0.74
N ARG A 429 19.45 -8.97 -1.99
CA ARG A 429 19.18 -9.87 -3.13
C ARG A 429 17.70 -10.21 -3.29
N VAL A 430 16.83 -9.20 -3.15
CA VAL A 430 15.38 -9.28 -3.32
C VAL A 430 14.97 -8.56 -4.59
N PHE A 431 14.18 -9.20 -5.44
CA PHE A 431 13.69 -8.56 -6.66
C PHE A 431 12.66 -7.47 -6.34
N PRO A 432 12.80 -6.28 -6.96
CA PRO A 432 11.84 -5.20 -6.77
C PRO A 432 10.47 -5.58 -7.35
N LEU A 433 9.42 -5.11 -6.69
CA LEU A 433 8.03 -5.17 -7.16
C LEU A 433 7.53 -3.74 -7.42
N ALA A 434 6.95 -3.49 -8.59
CA ALA A 434 6.47 -2.15 -8.97
C ALA A 434 5.49 -1.56 -7.95
N ARG A 435 4.57 -2.39 -7.42
CA ARG A 435 3.62 -1.99 -6.39
C ARG A 435 4.27 -1.47 -5.09
N GLY A 436 5.43 -2.00 -4.71
CA GLY A 436 6.19 -1.54 -3.55
C GLY A 436 6.98 -0.24 -3.80
N LEU A 437 7.15 0.13 -5.07
CA LEU A 437 7.92 1.29 -5.52
C LEU A 437 7.04 2.39 -6.16
N LEU A 438 5.73 2.39 -5.89
CA LEU A 438 4.78 3.38 -6.45
C LEU A 438 5.15 4.84 -6.15
N TYR A 439 5.93 5.10 -5.14
CA TYR A 439 6.40 6.45 -4.80
C TYR A 439 7.57 6.94 -5.68
N VAL A 440 8.25 6.04 -6.38
CA VAL A 440 9.44 6.38 -7.21
C VAL A 440 9.14 7.41 -8.30
N PRO A 441 8.04 7.31 -9.09
CA PRO A 441 7.67 8.36 -10.04
C PRO A 441 7.44 9.73 -9.37
N TRP A 442 6.85 9.74 -8.18
CA TRP A 442 6.66 10.98 -7.41
C TRP A 442 8.00 11.58 -6.95
N ALA A 443 8.87 10.77 -6.36
CA ALA A 443 10.19 11.21 -5.91
C ALA A 443 11.02 11.73 -7.10
N GLY A 444 10.96 11.05 -8.25
CA GLY A 444 11.59 11.46 -9.50
C GLY A 444 11.07 12.79 -10.03
N ALA A 445 9.74 12.97 -10.07
CA ALA A 445 9.12 14.22 -10.49
C ALA A 445 9.51 15.38 -9.55
N VAL A 446 9.48 15.16 -8.24
CA VAL A 446 9.90 16.15 -7.24
C VAL A 446 11.37 16.53 -7.45
N TRP A 447 12.23 15.53 -7.62
CA TRP A 447 13.65 15.75 -7.83
C TRP A 447 13.94 16.55 -9.11
N VAL A 448 13.40 16.15 -10.26
CA VAL A 448 13.56 16.85 -11.55
C VAL A 448 13.08 18.30 -11.46
N LEU A 449 11.88 18.53 -10.92
CA LEU A 449 11.30 19.86 -10.83
C LEU A 449 12.04 20.79 -9.86
N LEU A 450 12.68 20.24 -8.84
CA LEU A 450 13.54 21.01 -7.93
C LEU A 450 14.90 21.31 -8.56
N ALA A 451 15.44 20.40 -9.39
CA ALA A 451 16.68 20.59 -10.12
C ALA A 451 16.57 21.62 -11.24
N MET A 452 15.40 21.74 -11.88
CA MET A 452 15.20 22.73 -12.93
C MET A 452 15.43 24.17 -12.45
N PRO A 453 16.18 24.99 -13.22
CA PRO A 453 16.37 26.41 -12.90
C PRO A 453 15.03 27.15 -12.83
N ARG A 454 14.99 28.22 -12.02
CA ARG A 454 13.82 29.11 -12.00
C ARG A 454 13.82 29.92 -13.29
N TYR A 455 12.91 29.61 -14.19
CA TYR A 455 12.72 30.41 -15.39
C TYR A 455 12.28 31.84 -14.97
N ARG A 456 13.06 32.84 -15.37
CA ARG A 456 12.86 34.24 -14.99
C ARG A 456 11.89 34.98 -15.90
N SER A 457 11.21 34.34 -16.86
CA SER A 457 10.22 35.01 -17.68
C SER A 457 9.08 35.60 -16.85
N THR A 458 8.71 36.81 -17.14
CA THR A 458 7.62 37.54 -16.49
C THR A 458 6.38 37.54 -17.40
N GLY A 459 5.18 37.67 -16.83
CA GLY A 459 3.96 37.95 -17.56
C GLY A 459 3.31 36.78 -18.30
N ARG A 460 2.69 37.11 -19.45
CA ARG A 460 1.86 36.19 -20.28
C ARG A 460 2.62 34.95 -20.78
N ALA A 461 3.89 35.10 -21.20
CA ALA A 461 4.71 33.99 -21.68
C ALA A 461 4.86 32.86 -20.65
N ARG A 462 5.01 33.21 -19.38
CA ARG A 462 5.09 32.23 -18.28
C ARG A 462 3.75 31.52 -18.02
N GLN A 463 2.62 32.21 -18.23
CA GLN A 463 1.30 31.60 -18.11
C GLN A 463 1.10 30.59 -19.23
N TRP A 464 1.36 30.96 -20.47
CA TRP A 464 1.28 30.07 -21.63
C TRP A 464 2.18 28.85 -21.50
N ALA A 465 3.44 29.02 -21.10
CA ALA A 465 4.35 27.89 -20.87
C ALA A 465 3.81 26.93 -19.81
N THR A 466 3.17 27.43 -18.75
CA THR A 466 2.56 26.55 -17.72
C THR A 466 1.34 25.80 -18.26
N LEU A 467 0.48 26.50 -19.01
CA LEU A 467 -0.73 25.89 -19.59
C LEU A 467 -0.37 24.84 -20.65
N LEU A 468 0.62 25.12 -21.51
CA LEU A 468 1.12 24.17 -22.50
C LEU A 468 1.75 22.93 -21.84
N THR A 469 2.57 23.14 -20.79
CA THR A 469 3.17 22.03 -20.05
C THR A 469 2.07 21.20 -19.37
N LEU A 470 1.10 21.83 -18.74
CA LEU A 470 -0.01 21.14 -18.11
C LEU A 470 -0.87 20.41 -19.13
N GLY A 471 -1.22 21.05 -20.24
CA GLY A 471 -1.97 20.45 -21.33
C GLY A 471 -1.25 19.24 -21.93
N GLY A 472 0.06 19.35 -22.16
CA GLY A 472 0.90 18.24 -22.64
C GLY A 472 0.94 17.08 -21.64
N VAL A 473 1.10 17.37 -20.35
CA VAL A 473 1.09 16.34 -19.30
C VAL A 473 -0.28 15.69 -19.15
N LEU A 474 -1.36 16.46 -19.21
CA LEU A 474 -2.74 15.94 -19.18
C LEU A 474 -3.01 15.07 -20.41
N GLY A 475 -2.67 15.56 -21.62
CA GLY A 475 -2.81 14.81 -22.86
C GLY A 475 -2.03 13.49 -22.85
N LEU A 476 -0.76 13.52 -22.41
CA LEU A 476 0.07 12.33 -22.25
C LEU A 476 -0.50 11.36 -21.21
N GLY A 477 -1.01 11.87 -20.08
CA GLY A 477 -1.61 11.08 -19.03
C GLY A 477 -2.88 10.38 -19.50
N LEU A 478 -3.77 11.11 -20.15
CA LEU A 478 -5.01 10.54 -20.74
C LEU A 478 -4.68 9.53 -21.85
N PHE A 479 -3.76 9.85 -22.74
CA PHE A 479 -3.30 8.92 -23.78
C PHE A 479 -2.78 7.61 -23.16
N ARG A 480 -1.99 7.68 -22.09
CA ARG A 480 -1.49 6.49 -21.38
C ARG A 480 -2.62 5.69 -20.73
N LEU A 481 -3.61 6.36 -20.12
CA LEU A 481 -4.76 5.69 -19.52
C LEU A 481 -5.58 4.95 -20.59
N CYS A 482 -5.84 5.59 -21.74
CA CYS A 482 -6.54 4.96 -22.86
C CYS A 482 -5.76 3.76 -23.42
N ARG A 483 -4.43 3.87 -23.50
CA ARG A 483 -3.57 2.78 -23.99
C ARG A 483 -3.43 1.61 -23.01
N ASN A 484 -3.61 1.85 -21.72
CA ASN A 484 -3.63 0.79 -20.70
C ASN A 484 -4.96 0.03 -20.65
N GLU A 485 -6.00 0.48 -21.35
CA GLU A 485 -7.31 -0.18 -21.44
C GLU A 485 -7.23 -1.66 -21.87
N PRO A 486 -6.30 -2.13 -22.74
CA PRO A 486 -6.19 -3.56 -23.06
C PRO A 486 -5.93 -4.45 -21.84
N HIS A 487 -5.10 -4.03 -20.88
CA HIS A 487 -4.88 -4.78 -19.63
C HIS A 487 -6.15 -4.83 -18.78
N LEU A 488 -6.91 -3.73 -18.74
CA LEU A 488 -8.21 -3.67 -18.09
C LEU A 488 -9.21 -4.63 -18.71
N ARG A 489 -9.28 -4.62 -20.02
CA ARG A 489 -10.18 -5.52 -20.77
C ARG A 489 -9.82 -6.96 -20.51
N GLY A 490 -8.53 -7.31 -20.46
CA GLY A 490 -8.05 -8.64 -20.12
C GLY A 490 -8.52 -9.09 -18.74
N ALA A 491 -8.28 -8.27 -17.71
CA ALA A 491 -8.70 -8.60 -16.34
C ALA A 491 -10.22 -8.70 -16.20
N ARG A 492 -10.98 -7.81 -16.86
CA ARG A 492 -12.44 -7.90 -16.89
C ARG A 492 -12.91 -9.17 -17.57
N ARG A 493 -12.35 -9.47 -18.74
CA ARG A 493 -12.73 -10.66 -19.52
C ARG A 493 -12.48 -11.92 -18.71
N GLU A 494 -11.32 -12.05 -18.07
CA GLU A 494 -11.01 -13.19 -17.21
C GLU A 494 -12.04 -13.34 -16.09
N THR A 495 -12.33 -12.27 -15.34
CA THR A 495 -13.33 -12.34 -14.26
C THR A 495 -14.73 -12.62 -14.77
N GLN A 496 -15.12 -12.06 -15.94
CA GLN A 496 -16.42 -12.35 -16.56
C GLN A 496 -16.53 -13.82 -16.95
N LEU A 497 -15.48 -14.41 -17.52
CA LEU A 497 -15.48 -15.83 -17.90
C LEU A 497 -15.58 -16.73 -16.67
N VAL A 498 -14.81 -16.42 -15.61
CA VAL A 498 -14.90 -17.18 -14.34
C VAL A 498 -16.32 -17.06 -13.75
N GLN A 499 -16.94 -15.89 -13.79
CA GLN A 499 -18.30 -15.69 -13.32
C GLN A 499 -19.33 -16.45 -14.19
N GLN A 500 -19.19 -16.43 -15.51
CA GLN A 500 -20.04 -17.18 -16.42
C GLN A 500 -19.96 -18.69 -16.16
N ALA A 501 -18.76 -19.21 -15.95
CA ALA A 501 -18.55 -20.60 -15.57
C ALA A 501 -19.22 -20.96 -14.22
N TYR A 502 -19.11 -20.06 -13.23
CA TYR A 502 -19.80 -20.21 -11.95
C TYR A 502 -21.33 -20.20 -12.10
N ASP A 503 -21.87 -19.23 -12.85
CA ASP A 503 -23.31 -19.09 -13.10
C ASP A 503 -23.86 -20.30 -13.87
N TRP A 504 -23.07 -20.84 -14.80
CA TRP A 504 -23.41 -22.07 -15.50
C TRP A 504 -23.47 -23.25 -14.52
N LEU A 505 -22.43 -23.45 -13.70
CA LEU A 505 -22.40 -24.51 -12.72
C LEU A 505 -23.58 -24.44 -11.73
N ARG A 506 -23.93 -23.24 -11.28
CA ARG A 506 -25.09 -23.02 -10.39
C ARG A 506 -26.40 -23.43 -11.03
N ARG A 507 -26.55 -23.23 -12.36
CA ARG A 507 -27.76 -23.67 -13.10
C ARG A 507 -27.76 -25.17 -13.38
N ALA A 508 -26.56 -25.74 -13.62
CA ALA A 508 -26.43 -27.18 -13.91
C ALA A 508 -26.62 -28.06 -12.66
N ALA A 509 -26.44 -27.50 -11.48
CA ALA A 509 -26.56 -28.21 -10.21
C ALA A 509 -27.52 -27.51 -9.23
N PRO A 510 -28.85 -27.49 -9.57
CA PRO A 510 -29.86 -26.80 -8.77
C PRO A 510 -30.42 -27.69 -7.66
N GLY A 511 -29.69 -28.02 -6.65
CA GLY A 511 -30.23 -28.89 -5.59
C GLY A 511 -29.66 -28.62 -4.21
N PRO A 512 -30.32 -29.12 -3.15
CA PRO A 512 -29.80 -29.03 -1.78
C PRO A 512 -28.66 -30.01 -1.50
N ILE A 513 -28.35 -30.92 -2.44
CA ILE A 513 -27.29 -31.92 -2.29
C ILE A 513 -25.95 -31.27 -2.59
N PRO A 514 -24.94 -31.39 -1.71
CA PRO A 514 -23.64 -30.80 -1.93
C PRO A 514 -22.89 -31.53 -3.06
N TYR A 515 -22.73 -30.84 -4.19
CA TYR A 515 -21.90 -31.30 -5.29
C TYR A 515 -20.42 -31.05 -4.99
N SER A 516 -19.57 -32.05 -5.25
CA SER A 516 -18.14 -31.94 -5.14
C SER A 516 -17.54 -31.39 -6.43
N VAL A 517 -16.88 -30.23 -6.35
CA VAL A 517 -16.29 -29.55 -7.49
C VAL A 517 -14.78 -29.52 -7.35
N GLY A 518 -14.10 -30.29 -8.21
CA GLY A 518 -12.64 -30.31 -8.31
C GLY A 518 -12.11 -29.13 -9.14
N MET A 519 -11.27 -28.28 -8.55
CA MET A 519 -10.72 -27.11 -9.25
C MET A 519 -9.22 -27.21 -9.42
N GLN A 520 -8.72 -27.05 -10.65
CA GLN A 520 -7.30 -27.13 -10.94
C GLN A 520 -6.56 -25.85 -10.58
N ALA A 521 -7.14 -24.68 -10.87
CA ALA A 521 -6.49 -23.40 -10.67
C ALA A 521 -6.90 -22.78 -9.34
N PRO A 522 -5.95 -22.56 -8.41
CA PRO A 522 -6.22 -21.93 -7.10
C PRO A 522 -6.86 -20.54 -7.21
N ILE A 523 -6.52 -19.78 -8.25
CA ILE A 523 -7.10 -18.45 -8.51
C ILE A 523 -8.60 -18.57 -8.79
N HIS A 524 -9.01 -19.54 -9.61
CA HIS A 524 -10.42 -19.76 -9.93
C HIS A 524 -11.18 -20.28 -8.70
N GLU A 525 -10.55 -21.14 -7.90
CA GLU A 525 -11.12 -21.61 -6.62
C GLU A 525 -11.44 -20.43 -5.69
N LEU A 526 -10.55 -19.45 -5.59
CA LEU A 526 -10.77 -18.25 -4.79
C LEU A 526 -11.98 -17.42 -5.28
N PHE A 527 -12.14 -17.26 -6.60
CA PHE A 527 -13.30 -16.57 -7.16
C PHE A 527 -14.61 -17.33 -6.88
N PHE A 528 -14.63 -18.64 -7.13
CA PHE A 528 -15.82 -19.47 -6.87
C PHE A 528 -16.20 -19.46 -5.39
N ALA A 529 -15.22 -19.57 -4.49
CA ALA A 529 -15.46 -19.45 -3.06
C ALA A 529 -16.08 -18.10 -2.69
N HIS A 530 -15.57 -17.02 -3.26
CA HIS A 530 -16.14 -15.68 -3.05
C HIS A 530 -17.58 -15.58 -3.54
N TYR A 531 -17.89 -16.09 -4.72
CA TYR A 531 -19.25 -16.09 -5.26
C TYR A 531 -20.20 -16.96 -4.42
N LEU A 532 -19.72 -18.11 -3.92
CA LEU A 532 -20.48 -18.95 -2.98
C LEU A 532 -20.80 -18.23 -1.69
N LEU A 533 -19.83 -17.48 -1.14
CA LEU A 533 -20.04 -16.71 0.09
C LEU A 533 -21.05 -15.57 -0.05
N LEU A 534 -21.25 -15.05 -1.26
CA LEU A 534 -22.18 -13.96 -1.55
C LEU A 534 -23.54 -14.42 -2.08
N ALA A 535 -23.63 -15.69 -2.49
CA ALA A 535 -24.87 -16.22 -3.07
C ALA A 535 -25.93 -16.45 -1.98
N GLU A 536 -27.15 -15.99 -2.24
CA GLU A 536 -28.34 -16.31 -1.44
C GLU A 536 -29.44 -16.88 -2.38
N PRO A 537 -30.01 -18.06 -2.10
CA PRO A 537 -29.59 -19.02 -1.07
C PRO A 537 -28.23 -19.65 -1.42
N HIS A 538 -27.51 -20.12 -0.40
CA HIS A 538 -26.20 -20.75 -0.58
C HIS A 538 -26.36 -22.04 -1.41
N PRO A 539 -25.75 -22.12 -2.59
CA PRO A 539 -25.75 -23.38 -3.34
C PRO A 539 -24.88 -24.41 -2.61
N ALA A 540 -25.29 -25.65 -2.68
CA ALA A 540 -24.59 -26.74 -2.01
C ALA A 540 -23.38 -27.22 -2.84
N PHE A 541 -22.32 -26.40 -2.94
CA PHE A 541 -21.06 -26.80 -3.57
C PHE A 541 -19.97 -27.01 -2.53
N ARG A 542 -19.27 -28.13 -2.65
CA ARG A 542 -18.01 -28.38 -1.93
C ARG A 542 -16.86 -28.22 -2.90
N LEU A 543 -16.16 -27.08 -2.83
CA LEU A 543 -14.96 -26.84 -3.62
C LEU A 543 -13.78 -27.63 -3.05
N VAL A 544 -13.05 -28.33 -3.90
CA VAL A 544 -11.87 -29.11 -3.54
C VAL A 544 -10.79 -28.86 -4.60
N SER A 545 -9.56 -28.58 -4.15
CA SER A 545 -8.42 -28.48 -5.07
C SER A 545 -8.19 -29.80 -5.80
N TYR A 546 -8.25 -29.76 -7.14
CA TYR A 546 -7.97 -30.93 -7.96
C TYR A 546 -6.50 -31.03 -8.31
N ARG A 547 -5.86 -32.10 -7.88
CA ARG A 547 -4.46 -32.42 -8.20
C ARG A 547 -4.39 -33.58 -9.17
N THR A 548 -3.49 -33.48 -10.12
CA THR A 548 -3.25 -34.51 -11.15
C THR A 548 -2.92 -35.93 -10.62
N ARG A 549 -2.66 -36.06 -9.31
CA ARG A 549 -2.38 -37.32 -8.63
C ARG A 549 -3.56 -37.88 -7.83
N GLN A 550 -4.67 -37.16 -7.72
CA GLN A 550 -5.87 -37.64 -7.05
C GLN A 550 -6.76 -38.39 -8.04
N PRO A 551 -7.40 -39.51 -7.64
CA PRO A 551 -8.38 -40.16 -8.49
C PRO A 551 -9.53 -39.18 -8.74
N ALA A 552 -9.87 -38.99 -10.02
CA ALA A 552 -10.97 -38.13 -10.42
C ALA A 552 -12.35 -38.64 -10.00
N SER A 553 -12.45 -39.91 -9.61
CA SER A 553 -13.70 -40.61 -9.33
C SER A 553 -14.52 -40.10 -8.13
N GLY A 554 -14.04 -39.10 -7.42
CA GLY A 554 -14.74 -38.51 -6.25
C GLY A 554 -15.36 -37.13 -6.49
N PHE A 555 -15.39 -36.60 -7.75
CA PHE A 555 -15.92 -35.29 -8.06
C PHE A 555 -17.13 -35.38 -8.98
N ASP A 556 -18.17 -34.62 -8.70
CA ASP A 556 -19.32 -34.48 -9.60
C ASP A 556 -18.95 -33.60 -10.80
N PHE A 557 -18.16 -32.55 -10.56
CA PHE A 557 -17.63 -31.65 -11.58
C PHE A 557 -16.13 -31.46 -11.42
N ILE A 558 -15.42 -31.30 -12.54
CA ILE A 558 -14.00 -30.95 -12.57
C ILE A 558 -13.82 -29.74 -13.50
N ILE A 559 -13.19 -28.68 -12.98
CA ILE A 559 -12.90 -27.44 -13.72
C ILE A 559 -11.41 -27.39 -14.03
N LEU A 560 -11.08 -27.45 -15.31
CA LEU A 560 -9.70 -27.35 -15.81
C LEU A 560 -9.50 -26.02 -16.54
N THR A 561 -8.30 -25.47 -16.42
CA THR A 561 -7.90 -24.29 -17.20
C THR A 561 -7.58 -24.68 -18.63
N ASN A 562 -8.08 -23.92 -19.61
CA ASN A 562 -7.77 -24.14 -21.02
C ASN A 562 -6.25 -23.96 -21.26
N GLY A 563 -5.65 -24.86 -22.04
CA GLY A 563 -4.21 -25.00 -22.17
C GLY A 563 -3.60 -26.14 -21.33
N ALA A 564 -4.34 -26.71 -20.36
CA ALA A 564 -3.96 -27.88 -19.60
C ALA A 564 -4.29 -29.21 -20.34
N ALA A 565 -4.13 -29.24 -21.64
CA ALA A 565 -4.48 -30.39 -22.51
C ALA A 565 -3.86 -31.72 -22.03
N THR A 566 -2.71 -31.68 -21.36
CA THR A 566 -2.09 -32.86 -20.75
C THR A 566 -2.86 -33.38 -19.54
N THR A 567 -3.61 -32.54 -18.84
CA THR A 567 -4.41 -32.93 -17.66
C THR A 567 -5.77 -33.48 -18.09
N ALA A 568 -6.40 -32.89 -19.12
CA ALA A 568 -7.65 -33.40 -19.68
C ALA A 568 -7.53 -34.84 -20.21
N ARG A 569 -6.38 -35.21 -20.82
CA ARG A 569 -6.06 -36.57 -21.27
C ARG A 569 -5.92 -37.61 -20.13
N ARG A 570 -5.87 -37.14 -18.88
CA ARG A 570 -5.74 -38.01 -17.68
C ARG A 570 -7.04 -38.15 -16.91
N LEU A 571 -8.11 -37.48 -17.36
CA LEU A 571 -9.42 -37.71 -16.77
C LEU A 571 -9.94 -39.10 -17.16
N PRO A 572 -10.63 -39.81 -16.25
CA PRO A 572 -11.31 -41.07 -16.59
C PRO A 572 -12.28 -40.87 -17.76
N PRO A 573 -12.48 -41.91 -18.60
CA PRO A 573 -13.39 -41.83 -19.77
C PRO A 573 -14.84 -41.41 -19.44
N LEU A 574 -15.22 -41.55 -18.18
CA LEU A 574 -16.55 -41.19 -17.66
C LEU A 574 -16.81 -39.69 -17.60
N TYR A 575 -15.75 -38.85 -17.67
CA TYR A 575 -15.92 -37.40 -17.63
C TYR A 575 -16.08 -36.82 -19.02
N MET A 576 -17.22 -36.19 -19.27
CA MET A 576 -17.52 -35.48 -20.52
C MET A 576 -17.49 -33.98 -20.31
N ALA A 577 -16.98 -33.22 -21.29
CA ALA A 577 -17.00 -31.78 -21.27
C ALA A 577 -18.45 -31.31 -21.45
N CYS A 578 -18.97 -30.55 -20.48
CA CYS A 578 -20.34 -30.04 -20.45
C CYS A 578 -20.40 -28.52 -20.59
N TYR A 579 -19.30 -27.82 -20.35
CA TYR A 579 -19.14 -26.38 -20.59
C TYR A 579 -17.70 -26.10 -21.01
N SER A 580 -17.51 -25.19 -21.95
CA SER A 580 -16.19 -24.69 -22.33
C SER A 580 -16.27 -23.24 -22.79
N ASP A 581 -15.34 -22.42 -22.31
CA ASP A 581 -15.13 -21.05 -22.78
C ASP A 581 -13.64 -20.83 -23.12
N ALA A 582 -13.22 -19.57 -23.30
CA ALA A 582 -11.82 -19.25 -23.61
C ALA A 582 -10.85 -19.51 -22.42
N LEU A 583 -11.35 -19.65 -21.20
CA LEU A 583 -10.54 -19.73 -19.98
C LEU A 583 -10.58 -21.11 -19.34
N VAL A 584 -11.78 -21.71 -19.20
CA VAL A 584 -11.97 -22.96 -18.49
C VAL A 584 -12.86 -23.95 -19.27
N THR A 585 -12.69 -25.24 -18.97
CA THR A 585 -13.60 -26.30 -19.39
C THR A 585 -14.07 -27.05 -18.14
N ILE A 586 -15.39 -27.22 -18.02
CA ILE A 586 -16.03 -27.99 -16.96
C ILE A 586 -16.38 -29.38 -17.49
N TYR A 587 -15.98 -30.39 -16.75
CA TYR A 587 -16.26 -31.79 -17.01
C TYR A 587 -17.20 -32.33 -15.94
N SER A 588 -18.18 -33.14 -16.32
CA SER A 588 -19.06 -33.86 -15.39
C SER A 588 -19.07 -35.35 -15.67
N GLN A 589 -19.38 -36.15 -14.66
CA GLN A 589 -19.73 -37.53 -14.85
C GLN A 589 -21.16 -37.62 -15.46
N PRO A 590 -21.44 -38.62 -16.32
CA PRO A 590 -22.80 -38.90 -16.74
C PRO A 590 -23.61 -39.37 -15.53
N GLY A 591 -24.55 -38.55 -15.12
CA GLY A 591 -25.43 -38.78 -13.97
C GLY A 591 -26.85 -38.36 -14.27
N PRO A 592 -27.80 -38.54 -13.34
CA PRO A 592 -29.22 -38.23 -13.52
C PRO A 592 -29.54 -36.74 -13.67
N HIS A 593 -28.52 -35.88 -13.77
CA HIS A 593 -28.71 -34.44 -13.86
C HIS A 593 -28.81 -33.99 -15.32
N PRO A 594 -29.84 -33.27 -15.69
CA PRO A 594 -29.94 -32.67 -17.02
C PRO A 594 -28.79 -31.63 -17.15
N VAL A 595 -27.76 -31.98 -17.92
CA VAL A 595 -26.73 -31.01 -18.33
C VAL A 595 -27.45 -29.98 -19.20
N PRO A 596 -27.53 -28.69 -18.83
CA PRO A 596 -28.09 -27.68 -19.71
C PRO A 596 -27.28 -27.72 -21.01
N THR A 597 -27.99 -27.93 -22.12
CA THR A 597 -27.40 -27.72 -23.46
C THR A 597 -26.87 -26.32 -23.57
N PRO A 598 -25.68 -26.12 -24.17
CA PRO A 598 -25.00 -24.82 -24.24
C PRO A 598 -25.84 -23.73 -24.91
#